data_61f89a21134890a2a5aa3f3e5dda91b3
#
_entry.id   61f89a21134890a2a5aa3f3e5dda91b3
#
_cell.length_a   1.000
_cell.length_b   1.000
_cell.length_c   1.000
_cell.angle_alpha   90.00
_cell.angle_beta   90.00
_cell.angle_gamma   90.00
#
_symmetry.space_group_name_H-M   'P 1'
#
loop_
_entity.id
_entity.type
_entity.pdbx_description
1 polymer ?
#
loop_
_entity_poly.entity_id
_entity_poly.type
_entity_poly.pdbx_seq_one_letter_code
_entity_poly.pdbx_strand_id
1 'polypeptide(L)'
;MARIFKEAPVNTIWEGSGNVMCLDVLRAMQREPELIQVLLQDFARTAATHPILSSEFDGLQQLLQTTNSNDLQFMARALVSRLVILAQAVLLLRYAPSFVAEGFIQSRYSALHGQVVGMLKPKQVDVASILQRAFSA
;
A
#
# COMPACT_ATOMS: atom_id res chain seq x y z
N MET A 1 -18.77 10.19 -10.49
CA MET A 1 -17.45 9.90 -11.09
C MET A 1 -16.75 11.14 -11.64
N ALA A 2 -17.38 11.97 -12.50
CA ALA A 2 -16.73 13.15 -13.11
C ALA A 2 -16.17 14.18 -12.10
N ARG A 3 -16.86 14.42 -10.97
CA ARG A 3 -16.39 15.33 -9.92
C ARG A 3 -15.11 14.81 -9.26
N ILE A 4 -15.09 13.54 -8.86
CA ILE A 4 -13.92 12.91 -8.22
C ILE A 4 -12.72 12.94 -9.16
N PHE A 5 -12.94 12.68 -10.46
CA PHE A 5 -11.88 12.75 -11.47
C PHE A 5 -11.29 14.18 -11.60
N LYS A 6 -12.13 15.21 -11.55
CA LYS A 6 -11.67 16.61 -11.64
C LYS A 6 -10.91 17.06 -10.38
N GLU A 7 -11.27 16.52 -9.22
CA GLU A 7 -10.63 16.87 -7.94
C GLU A 7 -9.32 16.06 -7.68
N ALA A 8 -9.19 14.86 -8.27
CA ALA A 8 -8.05 13.98 -8.04
C ALA A 8 -6.67 14.62 -8.34
N PRO A 9 -6.46 15.42 -9.41
CA PRO A 9 -5.17 16.08 -9.66
C PRO A 9 -4.73 17.05 -8.56
N VAL A 10 -5.67 17.67 -7.84
CA VAL A 10 -5.39 18.60 -6.75
C VAL A 10 -4.65 17.89 -5.62
N ASN A 11 -4.96 16.62 -5.35
CA ASN A 11 -4.32 15.82 -4.30
C ASN A 11 -2.82 15.63 -4.51
N THR A 12 -2.30 15.88 -5.71
CA THR A 12 -0.86 15.75 -5.98
C THR A 12 -0.05 16.99 -5.59
N ILE A 13 -0.71 18.13 -5.34
CA ILE A 13 -0.07 19.43 -5.12
C ILE A 13 -0.58 20.15 -3.87
N TRP A 14 -1.71 19.73 -3.31
CA TRP A 14 -2.44 20.48 -2.28
C TRP A 14 -1.65 20.66 -0.97
N GLU A 15 -1.01 19.61 -0.46
CA GLU A 15 -0.34 19.65 0.86
C GLU A 15 1.17 19.40 0.79
N GLY A 16 1.79 19.70 -0.31
CA GLY A 16 3.22 19.54 -0.51
C GLY A 16 3.60 18.39 -1.45
N SER A 17 4.86 18.37 -1.85
CA SER A 17 5.38 17.32 -2.71
C SER A 17 5.36 15.97 -1.98
N GLY A 18 5.16 14.88 -2.70
CA GLY A 18 5.13 13.55 -2.10
C GLY A 18 6.36 13.20 -1.26
N ASN A 19 7.52 13.81 -1.52
CA ASN A 19 8.72 13.62 -0.69
C ASN A 19 8.59 14.30 0.67
N VAL A 20 8.01 15.49 0.74
CA VAL A 20 7.77 16.20 2.00
C VAL A 20 6.83 15.40 2.89
N MET A 21 5.73 14.90 2.31
CA MET A 21 4.78 14.04 3.03
C MET A 21 5.46 12.77 3.58
N CYS A 22 6.33 12.13 2.80
CA CYS A 22 7.06 10.96 3.25
C CYS A 22 8.02 11.27 4.42
N LEU A 23 8.69 12.41 4.39
CA LEU A 23 9.53 12.87 5.50
C LEU A 23 8.71 13.20 6.75
N ASP A 24 7.52 13.75 6.59
CA ASP A 24 6.62 14.02 7.72
C ASP A 24 6.09 12.72 8.37
N VAL A 25 5.81 11.69 7.57
CA VAL A 25 5.51 10.35 8.11
C VAL A 25 6.68 9.84 8.95
N LEU A 26 7.92 9.93 8.46
CA LEU A 26 9.10 9.51 9.25
C LEU A 26 9.25 10.30 10.54
N ARG A 27 9.03 11.63 10.51
CA ARG A 27 9.04 12.46 11.72
C ARG A 27 7.96 12.03 12.73
N ALA A 28 6.75 11.72 12.25
CA ALA A 28 5.68 11.21 13.10
C ALA A 28 6.05 9.87 13.74
N MET A 29 6.63 8.94 12.96
CA MET A 29 7.13 7.65 13.47
C MET A 29 8.21 7.81 14.54
N GLN A 30 9.09 8.80 14.40
CA GLN A 30 10.14 9.11 15.38
C GLN A 30 9.59 9.74 16.66
N ARG A 31 8.57 10.59 16.55
CA ARG A 31 7.93 11.24 17.70
C ARG A 31 7.08 10.31 18.52
N GLU A 32 6.38 9.40 17.87
CA GLU A 32 5.40 8.50 18.47
C GLU A 32 5.64 7.05 18.01
N PRO A 33 6.77 6.45 18.41
CA PRO A 33 7.15 5.10 17.96
C PRO A 33 6.14 4.03 18.38
N GLU A 34 5.40 4.25 19.46
CA GLU A 34 4.37 3.32 19.93
C GLU A 34 3.20 3.22 18.95
N LEU A 35 2.82 4.32 18.28
CA LEU A 35 1.71 4.30 17.33
C LEU A 35 2.02 3.44 16.10
N ILE A 36 3.25 3.51 15.59
CA ILE A 36 3.64 2.65 14.47
C ILE A 36 3.66 1.17 14.88
N GLN A 37 4.08 0.86 16.11
CA GLN A 37 4.06 -0.51 16.60
C GLN A 37 2.61 -1.05 16.70
N VAL A 38 1.68 -0.26 17.23
CA VAL A 38 0.25 -0.62 17.29
C VAL A 38 -0.31 -0.85 15.89
N LEU A 39 0.01 0.03 14.93
CA LEU A 39 -0.41 -0.12 13.54
C LEU A 39 0.13 -1.41 12.91
N LEU A 40 1.43 -1.68 13.09
CA LEU A 40 2.04 -2.89 12.56
C LEU A 40 1.48 -4.16 13.21
N GLN A 41 1.19 -4.14 14.51
CA GLN A 41 0.54 -5.25 15.20
C GLN A 41 -0.87 -5.51 14.67
N ASP A 42 -1.62 -4.45 14.37
CA ASP A 42 -2.94 -4.58 13.74
C ASP A 42 -2.84 -5.20 12.34
N PHE A 43 -1.84 -4.81 11.54
CA PHE A 43 -1.63 -5.35 10.20
C PHE A 43 -1.16 -6.80 10.21
N ALA A 44 -0.33 -7.19 11.17
CA ALA A 44 0.31 -8.50 11.24
C ALA A 44 -0.68 -9.66 11.13
N ARG A 45 -1.79 -9.59 11.86
CA ARG A 45 -2.81 -10.65 11.86
C ARG A 45 -3.43 -10.88 10.48
N THR A 46 -3.71 -9.81 9.76
CA THR A 46 -4.30 -9.91 8.42
C THR A 46 -3.23 -10.25 7.38
N ALA A 47 -2.05 -9.65 7.46
CA ALA A 47 -0.94 -9.96 6.56
C ALA A 47 -0.57 -11.44 6.60
N ALA A 48 -0.57 -12.08 7.78
CA ALA A 48 -0.30 -13.51 7.96
C ALA A 48 -1.28 -14.44 7.22
N THR A 49 -2.46 -13.95 6.83
CA THR A 49 -3.43 -14.77 6.07
C THR A 49 -3.10 -14.87 4.58
N HIS A 50 -2.14 -14.07 4.08
CA HIS A 50 -1.81 -14.05 2.66
C HIS A 50 -0.27 -14.12 2.46
N PRO A 51 0.26 -15.13 1.74
CA PRO A 51 1.70 -15.39 1.65
C PRO A 51 2.53 -14.19 1.19
N ILE A 52 2.04 -13.46 0.16
CA ILE A 52 2.72 -12.26 -0.36
C ILE A 52 2.80 -11.16 0.70
N LEU A 53 1.69 -10.92 1.42
CA LEU A 53 1.65 -9.85 2.43
C LEU A 53 2.44 -10.23 3.68
N SER A 54 2.48 -11.51 4.06
CA SER A 54 3.34 -11.98 5.16
C SER A 54 4.81 -11.68 4.86
N SER A 55 5.29 -12.07 3.69
CA SER A 55 6.66 -11.81 3.26
C SER A 55 6.98 -10.31 3.18
N GLU A 56 6.06 -9.51 2.66
CA GLU A 56 6.22 -8.05 2.58
C GLU A 56 6.26 -7.41 3.97
N PHE A 57 5.39 -7.86 4.88
CA PHE A 57 5.33 -7.38 6.25
C PHE A 57 6.64 -7.68 7.00
N ASP A 58 7.16 -8.91 6.89
CA ASP A 58 8.42 -9.31 7.50
C ASP A 58 9.60 -8.49 6.97
N GLY A 59 9.65 -8.29 5.65
CA GLY A 59 10.68 -7.46 5.03
C GLY A 59 10.59 -5.98 5.45
N LEU A 60 9.38 -5.46 5.67
CA LEU A 60 9.18 -4.10 6.15
C LEU A 60 9.60 -3.96 7.63
N GLN A 61 9.25 -4.92 8.48
CA GLN A 61 9.71 -4.95 9.87
C GLN A 61 11.24 -5.00 9.96
N GLN A 62 11.86 -5.88 9.19
CA GLN A 62 13.33 -5.98 9.15
C GLN A 62 13.96 -4.65 8.73
N LEU A 63 13.44 -4.01 7.68
CA LEU A 63 13.92 -2.70 7.22
C LEU A 63 13.87 -1.65 8.33
N LEU A 64 12.75 -1.57 9.06
CA LEU A 64 12.58 -0.62 10.15
C LEU A 64 13.51 -0.88 11.34
N GLN A 65 13.86 -2.13 11.60
CA GLN A 65 14.73 -2.53 12.71
C GLN A 65 16.22 -2.36 12.41
N THR A 66 16.63 -2.58 11.16
CA THR A 66 18.04 -2.63 10.78
C THR A 66 18.59 -1.34 10.19
N THR A 67 17.72 -0.43 9.75
CA THR A 67 18.14 0.78 9.05
C THR A 67 18.24 1.97 10.00
N ASN A 68 19.37 2.69 9.95
CA ASN A 68 19.56 3.89 10.75
C ASN A 68 18.71 5.07 10.24
N SER A 69 18.52 6.10 11.07
CA SER A 69 17.65 7.24 10.77
C SER A 69 18.05 8.02 9.51
N ASN A 70 19.33 8.12 9.20
CA ASN A 70 19.78 8.85 8.01
C ASN A 70 19.44 8.10 6.73
N ASP A 71 19.68 6.78 6.71
CA ASP A 71 19.34 5.94 5.56
C ASP A 71 17.82 5.83 5.37
N LEU A 72 17.05 5.82 6.48
CA LEU A 72 15.59 5.89 6.39
C LEU A 72 15.09 7.16 5.71
N GLN A 73 15.76 8.32 5.93
CA GLN A 73 15.40 9.56 5.23
C GLN A 73 15.63 9.45 3.71
N PHE A 74 16.75 8.85 3.30
CA PHE A 74 17.01 8.57 1.87
C PHE A 74 15.95 7.67 1.26
N MET A 75 15.46 6.69 2.02
CA MET A 75 14.47 5.71 1.61
C MET A 75 13.03 6.11 1.93
N ALA A 76 12.80 7.32 2.44
CA ALA A 76 11.50 7.75 2.97
C ALA A 76 10.35 7.46 2.01
N ARG A 77 10.51 7.80 0.73
CA ARG A 77 9.47 7.56 -0.26
C ARG A 77 9.20 6.08 -0.51
N ALA A 78 10.25 5.27 -0.60
CA ALA A 78 10.12 3.83 -0.79
C ALA A 78 9.43 3.18 0.43
N LEU A 79 9.88 3.54 1.64
CA LEU A 79 9.31 3.05 2.89
C LEU A 79 7.82 3.41 3.02
N VAL A 80 7.47 4.68 2.86
CA VAL A 80 6.09 5.13 2.99
C VAL A 80 5.21 4.53 1.90
N SER A 81 5.70 4.39 0.67
CA SER A 81 4.96 3.72 -0.40
C SER A 81 4.66 2.26 -0.05
N ARG A 82 5.61 1.53 0.51
CA ARG A 82 5.41 0.15 0.97
C ARG A 82 4.38 0.07 2.10
N LEU A 83 4.48 0.97 3.09
CA LEU A 83 3.50 1.06 4.19
C LEU A 83 2.08 1.32 3.67
N VAL A 84 1.92 2.26 2.75
CA VAL A 84 0.60 2.62 2.19
C VAL A 84 0.01 1.47 1.38
N ILE A 85 0.81 0.81 0.54
CA ILE A 85 0.36 -0.34 -0.26
C ILE A 85 -0.03 -1.50 0.67
N LEU A 86 0.75 -1.77 1.71
CA LEU A 86 0.44 -2.79 2.70
C LEU A 86 -0.87 -2.48 3.44
N ALA A 87 -1.04 -1.24 3.90
CA ALA A 87 -2.27 -0.79 4.56
C ALA A 87 -3.49 -0.97 3.66
N GLN A 88 -3.40 -0.57 2.39
CA GLN A 88 -4.45 -0.75 1.40
C GLN A 88 -4.78 -2.23 1.19
N ALA A 89 -3.78 -3.09 1.04
CA ALA A 89 -3.97 -4.53 0.86
C ALA A 89 -4.65 -5.17 2.09
N VAL A 90 -4.19 -4.83 3.30
CA VAL A 90 -4.79 -5.31 4.56
C VAL A 90 -6.26 -4.89 4.67
N LEU A 91 -6.57 -3.62 4.39
CA LEU A 91 -7.95 -3.14 4.43
C LEU A 91 -8.83 -3.79 3.37
N LEU A 92 -8.31 -4.02 2.17
CA LEU A 92 -9.06 -4.73 1.13
C LEU A 92 -9.34 -6.19 1.51
N LEU A 93 -8.39 -6.89 2.12
CA LEU A 93 -8.62 -8.26 2.63
C LEU A 93 -9.69 -8.31 3.72
N ARG A 94 -9.80 -7.25 4.53
CA ARG A 94 -10.80 -7.18 5.63
C ARG A 94 -12.20 -6.82 5.14
N TYR A 95 -12.30 -5.93 4.17
CA TYR A 95 -13.56 -5.23 3.88
C TYR A 95 -14.04 -5.33 2.43
N ALA A 96 -13.21 -5.80 1.51
CA ALA A 96 -13.58 -5.94 0.11
C ALA A 96 -13.84 -7.41 -0.27
N PRO A 97 -14.56 -7.66 -1.37
CA PRO A 97 -14.65 -8.99 -1.94
C PRO A 97 -13.27 -9.56 -2.29
N SER A 98 -13.06 -10.86 -2.12
CA SER A 98 -11.77 -11.53 -2.30
C SER A 98 -11.13 -11.28 -3.66
N PHE A 99 -11.91 -11.26 -4.74
CA PHE A 99 -11.40 -10.99 -6.08
C PHE A 99 -10.85 -9.55 -6.24
N VAL A 100 -11.37 -8.57 -5.47
CA VAL A 100 -10.85 -7.20 -5.47
C VAL A 100 -9.53 -7.13 -4.71
N ALA A 101 -9.47 -7.75 -3.52
CA ALA A 101 -8.27 -7.80 -2.70
C ALA A 101 -7.14 -8.53 -3.45
N GLU A 102 -7.43 -9.70 -4.02
CA GLU A 102 -6.47 -10.48 -4.80
C GLU A 102 -5.97 -9.70 -6.02
N GLY A 103 -6.88 -9.07 -6.77
CA GLY A 103 -6.53 -8.22 -7.91
C GLY A 103 -5.58 -7.09 -7.53
N PHE A 104 -5.83 -6.43 -6.40
CA PHE A 104 -4.94 -5.40 -5.88
C PHE A 104 -3.56 -5.96 -5.52
N ILE A 105 -3.52 -7.04 -4.73
CA ILE A 105 -2.27 -7.65 -4.27
C ILE A 105 -1.42 -8.09 -5.47
N GLN A 106 -2.01 -8.81 -6.41
CA GLN A 106 -1.29 -9.26 -7.60
C GLN A 106 -0.77 -8.09 -8.45
N SER A 107 -1.52 -7.00 -8.56
CA SER A 107 -1.10 -5.83 -9.34
C SER A 107 0.03 -5.05 -8.68
N ARG A 108 0.16 -5.09 -7.34
CA ARG A 108 1.11 -4.27 -6.58
C ARG A 108 2.37 -5.00 -6.14
N TYR A 109 2.29 -6.33 -5.98
CA TYR A 109 3.39 -7.14 -5.46
C TYR A 109 3.96 -8.16 -6.46
N SER A 110 3.44 -8.25 -7.69
CA SER A 110 4.03 -9.13 -8.69
C SER A 110 5.43 -8.65 -9.12
N ALA A 111 6.25 -9.56 -9.64
CA ALA A 111 7.61 -9.24 -10.11
C ALA A 111 7.64 -8.16 -11.21
N LEU A 112 6.52 -7.99 -11.92
CA LEU A 112 6.33 -6.96 -12.94
C LEU A 112 5.51 -5.78 -12.42
N HIS A 113 5.43 -5.59 -11.09
CA HIS A 113 4.62 -4.53 -10.53
C HIS A 113 5.11 -3.15 -10.99
N GLY A 114 4.18 -2.26 -11.17
CA GLY A 114 4.42 -0.88 -11.50
C GLY A 114 3.20 -0.05 -11.13
N GLN A 115 3.32 1.26 -11.27
CA GLN A 115 2.20 2.18 -11.04
C GLN A 115 1.38 2.42 -12.31
N VAL A 116 1.68 1.70 -13.38
CA VAL A 116 1.03 1.79 -14.68
C VAL A 116 0.08 0.61 -14.88
N VAL A 117 -1.04 0.84 -15.56
CA VAL A 117 -2.00 -0.21 -15.90
C VAL A 117 -1.39 -1.26 -16.84
N GLY A 118 -1.96 -2.47 -16.84
CA GLY A 118 -1.57 -3.55 -17.75
C GLY A 118 -0.52 -4.52 -17.20
N MET A 119 -0.22 -4.47 -15.90
CA MET A 119 0.78 -5.33 -15.28
C MET A 119 0.22 -6.65 -14.71
N LEU A 120 -1.09 -6.86 -14.76
CA LEU A 120 -1.73 -8.09 -14.31
C LEU A 120 -1.48 -9.23 -15.29
N LYS A 121 -1.08 -10.41 -14.78
CA LYS A 121 -0.94 -11.60 -15.59
C LYS A 121 -2.31 -12.24 -15.85
N PRO A 122 -2.57 -12.73 -17.05
CA PRO A 122 -3.79 -13.51 -17.34
C PRO A 122 -3.93 -14.68 -16.35
N LYS A 123 -5.16 -14.99 -15.96
CA LYS A 123 -5.51 -16.12 -15.07
C LYS A 123 -5.11 -15.97 -13.58
N GLN A 124 -4.45 -14.91 -13.18
CA GLN A 124 -4.14 -14.66 -11.75
C GLN A 124 -5.23 -13.88 -11.01
N VAL A 125 -6.14 -13.25 -11.75
CA VAL A 125 -7.17 -12.38 -11.19
C VAL A 125 -8.50 -12.64 -11.89
N ASP A 126 -9.59 -12.64 -11.13
CA ASP A 126 -10.95 -12.71 -11.68
C ASP A 126 -11.38 -11.34 -12.26
N VAL A 127 -10.92 -11.09 -13.46
CA VAL A 127 -11.20 -9.83 -14.19
C VAL A 127 -12.68 -9.67 -14.48
N ALA A 128 -13.41 -10.76 -14.73
CA ALA A 128 -14.83 -10.71 -15.04
C ALA A 128 -15.63 -10.15 -13.86
N SER A 129 -15.39 -10.65 -12.66
CA SER A 129 -16.06 -10.14 -11.44
C SER A 129 -15.68 -8.70 -11.12
N ILE A 130 -14.42 -8.30 -11.36
CA ILE A 130 -13.98 -6.91 -11.18
C ILE A 130 -14.73 -5.99 -12.15
N LEU A 131 -14.80 -6.35 -13.43
CA LEU A 131 -15.50 -5.54 -14.45
C LEU A 131 -17.00 -5.47 -14.16
N GLN A 132 -17.62 -6.59 -13.81
CA GLN A 132 -19.02 -6.61 -13.43
C GLN A 132 -19.31 -5.65 -12.28
N ARG A 133 -18.48 -5.68 -11.22
CA ARG A 133 -18.63 -4.74 -10.09
C ARG A 133 -18.41 -3.29 -10.49
N ALA A 134 -17.45 -3.01 -11.36
CA ALA A 134 -17.12 -1.64 -11.77
C ALA A 134 -18.20 -1.01 -12.66
N PHE A 135 -18.91 -1.82 -13.42
CA PHE A 135 -19.91 -1.38 -14.42
C PHE A 135 -21.34 -1.82 -14.11
N SER A 136 -21.58 -2.47 -12.98
CA SER A 136 -22.94 -2.66 -12.49
C SER A 136 -23.50 -1.30 -12.08
N ALA A 137 -24.48 -0.83 -12.86
CA ALA A 137 -25.23 0.38 -12.59
C ALA A 137 -26.11 0.23 -11.35
#